data_bf307b5b87a41e9e9491d39c912ba273
#
_entry.id   bf307b5b87a41e9e9491d39c912ba273
#
_cell.length_a   1.000
_cell.length_b   1.000
_cell.length_c   1.000
_cell.angle_alpha   90.00
_cell.angle_beta   90.00
_cell.angle_gamma   90.00
#
_symmetry.space_group_name_H-M   'P 1'
#
loop_
_entity.id
_entity.type
_entity.pdbx_description
1 polymer ?
#
loop_
_entity_poly.entity_id
_entity_poly.type
_entity_poly.pdbx_seq_one_letter_code
_entity_poly.pdbx_strand_id
1 'polypeptide(L)' 'KYRIVNRESIVRLKHDCHSIVIEKLEEGKVVRIIDKYKKWRQIIWENEDGEECMGWIQNYKLTEFKVPRNK' A
#
# COMPACT_ATOMS: atom_id res chain seq x y z
N LYS A 1 2.35 -10.60 1.50
CA LYS A 1 1.10 -10.49 2.21
C LYS A 1 0.27 -9.35 1.63
N TYR A 2 -0.97 -9.63 1.28
CA TYR A 2 -1.81 -8.65 0.60
C TYR A 2 -2.63 -7.83 1.57
N ARG A 3 -2.87 -6.58 1.20
CA ARG A 3 -3.67 -5.64 1.98
C ARG A 3 -4.49 -4.78 1.04
N ILE A 4 -5.52 -4.15 1.59
CA ILE A 4 -6.35 -3.22 0.83
C ILE A 4 -6.13 -1.83 1.41
N VAL A 5 -5.93 -0.85 0.54
CA VAL A 5 -5.85 0.55 0.96
C VAL A 5 -7.24 0.97 1.42
N ASN A 6 -7.35 1.42 2.67
CA ASN A 6 -8.67 1.67 3.26
C ASN A 6 -9.13 3.12 3.15
N ARG A 7 -8.33 3.97 2.54
CA ARG A 7 -8.66 5.37 2.28
C ARG A 7 -7.68 5.89 1.25
N GLU A 8 -8.04 6.96 0.57
CA GLU A 8 -7.12 7.59 -0.36
C GLU A 8 -5.83 7.90 0.40
N SER A 9 -4.70 7.44 -0.13
CA SER A 9 -3.44 7.48 0.60
C SER A 9 -2.28 7.81 -0.30
N ILE A 10 -1.33 8.55 0.25
CA ILE A 10 -0.10 8.90 -0.44
C ILE A 10 0.95 7.84 -0.14
N VAL A 11 1.63 7.38 -1.18
CA VAL A 11 2.75 6.45 -1.04
C VAL A 11 4.03 7.20 -1.32
N ARG A 12 5.03 7.02 -0.47
CA ARG A 12 6.27 7.78 -0.54
C ARG A 12 7.45 6.89 -0.86
N LEU A 13 8.51 7.51 -1.32
CA LEU A 13 9.73 6.80 -1.71
C LEU A 13 10.39 6.14 -0.49
N LYS A 14 10.35 6.80 0.65
CA LYS A 14 10.98 6.30 1.88
C LYS A 14 9.98 6.36 3.03
N HIS A 15 10.31 5.67 4.12
CA HIS A 15 9.45 5.65 5.32
C HIS A 15 9.65 6.93 6.13
N ASP A 16 9.27 8.03 5.53
CA ASP A 16 9.44 9.37 6.09
C ASP A 16 8.35 10.26 5.50
N CYS A 17 7.63 10.96 6.36
CA CYS A 17 6.52 11.79 5.90
C CYS A 17 6.96 13.00 5.08
N HIS A 18 8.26 13.25 5.00
CA HIS A 18 8.79 14.32 4.15
C HIS A 18 9.43 13.78 2.88
N SER A 19 9.36 12.48 2.67
CA SER A 19 9.94 11.86 1.50
C SER A 19 9.12 12.19 0.25
N ILE A 20 9.73 11.97 -0.90
CA ILE A 20 9.09 12.20 -2.19
C ILE A 20 7.83 11.34 -2.31
N VAL A 21 6.77 11.95 -2.81
CA VAL A 21 5.52 11.25 -3.09
C VAL A 21 5.67 10.53 -4.42
N ILE A 22 5.41 9.23 -4.41
CA ILE A 22 5.47 8.43 -5.63
C ILE A 22 4.12 8.42 -6.31
N GLU A 23 3.07 8.18 -5.54
CA GLU A 23 1.74 8.04 -6.12
C GLU A 23 0.70 8.15 -5.03
N LYS A 24 -0.52 8.48 -5.44
CA LYS A 24 -1.67 8.49 -4.55
C LYS A 24 -2.54 7.31 -4.92
N LEU A 25 -2.81 6.45 -3.94
CA LEU A 25 -3.64 5.26 -4.17
C LEU A 25 -5.05 5.49 -3.67
N GLU A 26 -5.99 4.97 -4.42
CA GLU A 26 -7.40 5.10 -4.07
C GLU A 26 -7.80 4.04 -3.06
N GLU A 27 -8.86 4.32 -2.34
CA GLU A 27 -9.46 3.33 -1.46
C GLU A 27 -9.83 2.10 -2.27
N GLY A 28 -9.52 0.92 -1.74
CA GLY A 28 -9.84 -0.33 -2.41
C GLY A 28 -8.69 -0.92 -3.21
N LYS A 29 -7.60 -0.17 -3.39
CA LYS A 29 -6.46 -0.67 -4.14
C LYS A 29 -5.82 -1.82 -3.37
N VAL A 30 -5.55 -2.92 -4.06
CA VAL A 30 -4.89 -4.08 -3.47
C VAL A 30 -3.39 -3.91 -3.63
N VAL A 31 -2.65 -4.08 -2.54
CA VAL A 31 -1.21 -3.95 -2.53
C VAL A 31 -0.62 -5.13 -1.78
N ARG A 32 0.67 -5.36 -1.96
CA ARG A 32 1.37 -6.44 -1.28
C ARG A 32 2.47 -5.86 -0.40
N ILE A 33 2.48 -6.26 0.87
CA ILE A 33 3.51 -5.82 1.80
C ILE A 33 4.75 -6.67 1.60
N ILE A 34 5.89 -6.01 1.44
CA ILE A 34 7.16 -6.72 1.26
C ILE A 34 8.16 -6.40 2.36
N ASP A 35 7.92 -5.36 3.15
CA ASP A 35 8.82 -5.02 4.25
C ASP A 35 8.08 -4.14 5.23
N LYS A 36 8.66 -3.95 6.41
CA LYS A 36 8.08 -3.05 7.39
C LYS A 36 9.17 -2.31 8.14
N TYR A 37 8.83 -1.11 8.58
CA TYR A 37 9.70 -0.31 9.42
C TYR A 37 8.79 0.47 10.37
N LYS A 38 8.75 0.06 11.63
CA LYS A 38 7.91 0.69 12.65
C LYS A 38 6.46 0.74 12.14
N LYS A 39 5.88 1.92 12.01
CA LYS A 39 4.51 2.09 11.57
C LYS A 39 4.37 2.16 10.04
N TRP A 40 5.46 1.95 9.33
CA TRP A 40 5.46 2.01 7.88
C TRP A 40 5.50 0.61 7.29
N ARG A 41 4.91 0.50 6.10
CA ARG A 41 4.96 -0.76 5.34
C ARG A 41 5.44 -0.45 3.94
N GLN A 42 6.40 -1.23 3.47
CA GLN A 42 6.82 -1.13 2.09
C GLN A 42 5.90 -2.01 1.27
N ILE A 43 5.34 -1.44 0.23
CA ILE A 43 4.34 -2.14 -0.57
C ILE A 43 4.71 -2.09 -2.04
N ILE A 44 4.20 -3.06 -2.77
CA ILE A 44 4.26 -3.05 -4.22
C ILE A 44 2.83 -3.13 -4.74
N TRP A 45 2.62 -2.50 -5.87
CA TRP A 45 1.30 -2.49 -6.52
C TRP A 45 1.51 -2.30 -8.01
N GLU A 46 0.47 -2.56 -8.77
CA GLU A 46 0.50 -2.40 -10.21
C GLU A 46 -0.26 -1.13 -10.56
N ASN A 47 0.37 -0.24 -11.33
CA ASN A 47 -0.28 1.00 -11.72
C ASN A 47 -1.18 0.76 -12.93
N GLU A 48 -1.78 1.84 -13.43
CA GLU A 48 -2.74 1.72 -14.53
C GLU A 48 -2.10 1.26 -15.83
N ASP A 49 -0.80 1.45 -15.97
CA ASP A 49 -0.08 1.01 -17.16
C ASP A 49 0.38 -0.44 -17.04
N GLY A 50 0.05 -1.10 -15.93
CA GLY A 50 0.47 -2.47 -15.71
C GLY A 50 1.88 -2.59 -15.19
N GLU A 51 2.49 -1.50 -14.74
CA GLU A 51 3.85 -1.52 -14.24
C GLU A 51 3.85 -1.70 -12.73
N GLU A 52 4.81 -2.47 -12.24
CA GLU A 52 4.94 -2.70 -10.82
C GLU A 52 5.65 -1.51 -10.17
N CYS A 53 5.02 -0.97 -9.14
CA CYS A 53 5.54 0.17 -8.41
C CYS A 53 5.83 -0.24 -6.97
N MET A 54 6.70 0.50 -6.30
CA MET A 54 7.09 0.21 -4.94
C MET A 54 7.21 1.50 -4.15
N GLY A 55 6.80 1.45 -2.89
CA GLY A 55 6.93 2.61 -2.02
C GLY A 55 6.47 2.30 -0.61
N TRP A 56 6.44 3.34 0.23
CA TRP A 56 6.13 3.19 1.65
C TRP A 56 4.83 3.90 2.00
N ILE A 57 4.02 3.25 2.83
CA ILE A 57 2.74 3.78 3.30
C ILE A 57 2.60 3.47 4.78
N GLN A 58 1.86 4.28 5.51
CA GLN A 58 1.63 4.02 6.93
C GLN A 58 0.71 2.82 7.10
N ASN A 59 1.01 1.99 8.09
CA ASN A 59 0.28 0.74 8.28
C ASN A 59 -1.21 0.95 8.54
N TYR A 60 -1.60 2.04 9.21
CA TYR A 60 -3.02 2.23 9.54
C TYR A 60 -3.88 2.49 8.31
N LYS A 61 -3.27 2.79 7.19
CA LYS A 61 -3.99 3.03 5.94
C LYS A 61 -4.27 1.73 5.19
N LEU A 62 -3.87 0.61 5.75
CA LEU A 62 -4.03 -0.70 5.12
C LEU A 62 -4.94 -1.57 5.96
N THR A 63 -5.78 -2.33 5.28
CA THR A 63 -6.69 -3.26 5.93
C THR A 63 -6.39 -4.65 5.41
N GLU A 64 -6.49 -5.62 6.28
CA GLU A 64 -6.25 -7.01 5.90
C GLU A 64 -7.23 -7.42 4.82
N PHE A 65 -6.71 -8.08 3.78
CA PHE A 65 -7.51 -8.54 2.67
C PHE A 65 -8.13 -9.88 3.06
N LYS A 66 -9.43 -9.91 3.16
CA LYS A 66 -10.13 -11.14 3.53
C LYS A 66 -11.02 -11.57 2.39
N VAL A 67 -10.84 -12.83 2.00
CA VAL A 67 -11.67 -13.42 0.99
C VAL A 67 -12.85 -14.08 1.70
N PRO A 68 -14.09 -13.77 1.33
CA PRO A 68 -15.24 -14.38 1.96
C PRO A 68 -15.15 -15.90 1.83
N ARG A 69 -15.50 -16.57 2.90
CA ARG A 69 -15.53 -18.01 2.87
C ARG A 69 -16.89 -18.50 2.44
N ASN A 70 -16.86 -19.44 1.55
CA ASN A 70 -18.08 -20.15 1.17
C ASN A 70 -18.19 -21.41 1.99
N LYS A 71 -19.37 -21.65 2.44
CA LYS A 71 -19.61 -22.83 3.26
C LYS A 71 -20.06 -23.97 2.43
#